data_80e76bb1563ca0ce239bf53de5e3dff7
#
_entry.id   80e76bb1563ca0ce239bf53de5e3dff7
#
_cell.length_a   1.000
_cell.length_b   1.000
_cell.length_c   1.000
_cell.angle_alpha   90.00
_cell.angle_beta   90.00
_cell.angle_gamma   90.00
#
_symmetry.space_group_name_H-M   'P 1'
#
loop_
_entity.id
_entity.type
_entity.pdbx_description
1 polymer ?
#
loop_
_entity_poly.entity_id
_entity_poly.type
_entity_poly.pdbx_seq_one_letter_code
_entity_poly.pdbx_strand_id
1 'polypeptide(L)'
;MLSFAGKLLGKGSSLPGKIALKLCPNILSRLTLPASVIAVTGSNGKTSTVEMIANVLIASGKKVVWNKEGSNQIEGVTTLLLNNATLTGKVKGDVVLLESDERYARHTMKFIKPTDFVITNLYRDQLTRNAHPFHIYGIIKDAVDLIPNARLVLNADDPIVRKFGLERENVVYFGMDKNAYSADETDGVYNDCFYCPVCKKPLSYEYFHYAHLGQYTCESCGYSRPETTYTVTKMDLQEGTICVNDDEIRLAFSSRYNVYNLCAAYATAALVGVDGKCITDVLSDFVMKNGRNVRFAAGENTGMLITSKHENSTSYNQSLEYVARQEEPATLVIIVDAISRKYYTAETSWLWDISFEMLKNSRLKQVILSGKYAYDLALRFEYVDLGDIPVVTEPDLDKMSAMLAEEKAGPIFAVTCFSDKEKLLSRVKVLKAGE
;
A
#
# COMPACT_ATOMS: atom_id res chain seq x y z
N MET A 1 23.53 -24.07 3.87
CA MET A 1 24.39 -23.88 2.68
C MET A 1 23.67 -23.11 1.54
N LEU A 2 22.52 -23.55 1.02
CA LEU A 2 21.82 -22.87 -0.09
C LEU A 2 21.40 -21.40 0.22
N SER A 3 20.98 -21.11 1.46
CA SER A 3 20.64 -19.76 1.89
C SER A 3 21.85 -18.82 1.91
N PHE A 4 23.02 -19.33 2.29
CA PHE A 4 24.27 -18.56 2.28
C PHE A 4 24.76 -18.26 0.86
N ALA A 5 24.73 -19.26 -0.03
CA ALA A 5 25.06 -19.07 -1.44
C ALA A 5 24.08 -18.12 -2.14
N GLY A 6 22.78 -18.18 -1.81
CA GLY A 6 21.76 -17.28 -2.33
C GLY A 6 21.97 -15.82 -1.91
N LYS A 7 22.42 -15.58 -0.67
CA LYS A 7 22.76 -14.23 -0.16
C LYS A 7 23.93 -13.61 -0.93
N LEU A 8 24.98 -14.39 -1.21
CA LEU A 8 26.14 -13.97 -2.02
C LEU A 8 25.76 -13.57 -3.44
N LEU A 9 24.69 -14.16 -4.00
CA LEU A 9 24.18 -13.86 -5.35
C LEU A 9 23.07 -12.80 -5.39
N GLY A 10 22.78 -12.12 -4.28
CA GLY A 10 21.69 -11.15 -4.18
C GLY A 10 20.28 -11.76 -4.34
N LYS A 11 20.13 -13.09 -4.29
CA LYS A 11 18.87 -13.85 -4.46
C LYS A 11 18.53 -14.71 -3.23
N GLY A 12 19.01 -14.31 -2.06
CA GLY A 12 18.91 -15.09 -0.82
C GLY A 12 17.50 -15.33 -0.30
N SER A 13 16.55 -14.48 -0.67
CA SER A 13 15.17 -14.54 -0.14
C SER A 13 14.26 -15.55 -0.86
N SER A 14 14.51 -15.90 -2.12
CA SER A 14 13.62 -16.78 -2.90
C SER A 14 14.30 -18.00 -3.53
N LEU A 15 15.60 -17.95 -3.84
CA LEU A 15 16.31 -19.03 -4.53
C LEU A 15 16.29 -20.37 -3.75
N PRO A 16 16.54 -20.41 -2.43
CA PRO A 16 16.49 -21.66 -1.68
C PRO A 16 15.12 -22.33 -1.74
N GLY A 17 14.03 -21.56 -1.61
CA GLY A 17 12.67 -22.07 -1.71
C GLY A 17 12.32 -22.57 -3.10
N LYS A 18 12.78 -21.86 -4.15
CA LYS A 18 12.62 -22.32 -5.53
C LYS A 18 13.25 -23.68 -5.78
N ILE A 19 14.47 -23.89 -5.26
CA ILE A 19 15.16 -25.19 -5.37
C ILE A 19 14.42 -26.25 -4.58
N ALA A 20 14.00 -25.93 -3.34
CA ALA A 20 13.27 -26.86 -2.49
C ALA A 20 11.95 -27.31 -3.11
N LEU A 21 11.17 -26.40 -3.68
CA LEU A 21 9.93 -26.70 -4.38
C LEU A 21 10.15 -27.53 -5.66
N LYS A 22 11.27 -27.31 -6.36
CA LYS A 22 11.63 -28.13 -7.53
C LYS A 22 11.97 -29.57 -7.14
N LEU A 23 12.67 -29.77 -6.01
CA LEU A 23 13.04 -31.09 -5.52
C LEU A 23 11.89 -31.80 -4.80
N CYS A 24 11.06 -31.05 -4.10
CA CYS A 24 9.90 -31.57 -3.36
C CYS A 24 8.72 -30.56 -3.48
N PRO A 25 7.86 -30.68 -4.49
CA PRO A 25 6.75 -29.75 -4.73
C PRO A 25 5.80 -29.58 -3.53
N ASN A 26 5.68 -30.58 -2.70
CA ASN A 26 4.81 -30.61 -1.52
C ASN A 26 5.58 -30.34 -0.21
N ILE A 27 6.76 -29.72 -0.25
CA ILE A 27 7.60 -29.51 0.94
C ILE A 27 6.85 -28.73 2.04
N LEU A 28 6.03 -27.76 1.67
CA LEU A 28 5.27 -26.94 2.61
C LEU A 28 4.23 -27.75 3.39
N SER A 29 3.61 -28.76 2.78
CA SER A 29 2.66 -29.66 3.46
C SER A 29 3.31 -30.58 4.49
N ARG A 30 4.64 -30.66 4.50
CA ARG A 30 5.42 -31.44 5.47
C ARG A 30 5.86 -30.65 6.69
N LEU A 31 5.57 -29.33 6.69
CA LEU A 31 5.91 -28.45 7.80
C LEU A 31 4.78 -28.43 8.82
N THR A 32 5.16 -28.47 10.09
CA THR A 32 4.24 -28.21 11.20
C THR A 32 4.35 -26.75 11.57
N LEU A 33 3.30 -25.99 11.29
CA LEU A 33 3.20 -24.57 11.61
C LEU A 33 2.72 -24.35 13.05
N PRO A 34 2.98 -23.17 13.66
CA PRO A 34 2.39 -22.79 14.94
C PRO A 34 0.87 -22.66 14.82
N ALA A 35 0.19 -22.59 15.97
CA ALA A 35 -1.27 -22.48 16.03
C ALA A 35 -1.79 -21.19 15.39
N SER A 36 -1.00 -20.11 15.42
CA SER A 36 -1.36 -18.81 14.80
C SER A 36 -0.59 -18.61 13.50
N VAL A 37 -1.34 -18.53 12.40
CA VAL A 37 -0.81 -18.23 11.06
C VAL A 37 -1.65 -17.09 10.47
N ILE A 38 -1.04 -15.95 10.26
CA ILE A 38 -1.68 -14.75 9.74
C ILE A 38 -1.15 -14.49 8.33
N ALA A 39 -2.03 -14.21 7.39
CA ALA A 39 -1.64 -13.77 6.05
C ALA A 39 -2.36 -12.46 5.69
N VAL A 40 -1.62 -11.50 5.11
CA VAL A 40 -2.11 -10.18 4.75
C VAL A 40 -1.98 -9.98 3.24
N THR A 41 -3.08 -9.62 2.58
CA THR A 41 -3.12 -9.31 1.15
C THR A 41 -3.91 -8.02 0.89
N GLY A 42 -3.93 -7.58 -0.37
CA GLY A 42 -4.62 -6.37 -0.84
C GLY A 42 -3.77 -5.57 -1.83
N SER A 43 -4.33 -4.58 -2.47
CA SER A 43 -3.61 -3.76 -3.46
C SER A 43 -2.53 -2.91 -2.81
N ASN A 44 -2.86 -2.19 -1.74
CA ASN A 44 -1.96 -1.29 -1.03
C ASN A 44 -1.88 -1.61 0.47
N GLY A 45 -0.79 -1.18 1.12
CA GLY A 45 -0.63 -1.24 2.56
C GLY A 45 -0.13 -2.56 3.12
N LYS A 46 -0.02 -3.64 2.34
CA LYS A 46 0.41 -4.97 2.80
C LYS A 46 1.65 -4.95 3.68
N THR A 47 2.74 -4.39 3.16
CA THR A 47 4.03 -4.35 3.86
C THR A 47 3.96 -3.56 5.16
N SER A 48 3.32 -2.38 5.14
CA SER A 48 3.16 -1.54 6.33
C SER A 48 2.30 -2.24 7.39
N THR A 49 1.17 -2.84 6.98
CA THR A 49 0.30 -3.60 7.88
C THR A 49 1.03 -4.79 8.51
N VAL A 50 1.77 -5.58 7.69
CA VAL A 50 2.57 -6.70 8.19
C VAL A 50 3.66 -6.24 9.16
N GLU A 51 4.34 -5.12 8.87
CA GLU A 51 5.38 -4.57 9.75
C GLU A 51 4.80 -4.10 11.08
N MET A 52 3.66 -3.41 11.08
CA MET A 52 2.94 -3.00 12.29
C MET A 52 2.52 -4.22 13.12
N ILE A 53 1.88 -5.22 12.52
CA ILE A 53 1.49 -6.47 13.20
C ILE A 53 2.73 -7.16 13.79
N ALA A 54 3.82 -7.28 13.02
CA ALA A 54 5.03 -7.92 13.49
C ALA A 54 5.63 -7.22 14.71
N ASN A 55 5.70 -5.87 14.68
CA ASN A 55 6.24 -5.08 15.80
C ASN A 55 5.39 -5.24 17.07
N VAL A 56 4.06 -5.19 16.94
CA VAL A 56 3.14 -5.41 18.07
C VAL A 56 3.30 -6.82 18.64
N LEU A 57 3.32 -7.85 17.79
CA LEU A 57 3.48 -9.23 18.25
C LEU A 57 4.83 -9.48 18.94
N ILE A 58 5.91 -8.89 18.40
CA ILE A 58 7.26 -8.99 19.00
C ILE A 58 7.29 -8.28 20.37
N ALA A 59 6.72 -7.07 20.45
CA ALA A 59 6.66 -6.31 21.73
C ALA A 59 5.81 -7.04 22.78
N SER A 60 4.78 -7.78 22.36
CA SER A 60 3.99 -8.65 23.27
C SER A 60 4.72 -9.92 23.70
N GLY A 61 6.01 -10.11 23.34
CA GLY A 61 6.83 -11.25 23.69
C GLY A 61 6.69 -12.46 22.78
N LYS A 62 5.92 -12.38 21.69
CA LYS A 62 5.73 -13.49 20.75
C LYS A 62 6.92 -13.61 19.79
N LYS A 63 7.32 -14.84 19.48
CA LYS A 63 8.33 -15.14 18.47
C LYS A 63 7.68 -15.22 17.09
N VAL A 64 7.90 -14.19 16.27
CA VAL A 64 7.26 -14.04 14.96
C VAL A 64 8.20 -14.50 13.84
N VAL A 65 7.68 -15.37 12.97
CA VAL A 65 8.35 -15.79 11.72
C VAL A 65 7.64 -15.07 10.58
N TRP A 66 8.31 -14.10 9.94
CA TRP A 66 7.71 -13.26 8.90
C TRP A 66 8.66 -12.84 7.78
N ASN A 67 8.11 -12.51 6.59
CA ASN A 67 8.88 -12.21 5.38
C ASN A 67 9.28 -10.73 5.27
N LYS A 68 10.24 -10.30 6.10
CA LYS A 68 10.75 -8.91 6.14
C LYS A 68 11.19 -8.33 4.80
N GLU A 69 11.68 -9.17 3.89
CA GLU A 69 12.28 -8.76 2.62
C GLU A 69 11.26 -8.66 1.48
N GLY A 70 9.94 -8.69 1.77
CA GLY A 70 8.88 -8.57 0.75
C GLY A 70 8.84 -9.75 -0.25
N SER A 71 9.46 -10.88 0.06
CA SER A 71 9.37 -12.10 -0.75
C SER A 71 8.04 -12.80 -0.52
N ASN A 72 6.99 -12.27 -1.15
CA ASN A 72 5.58 -12.61 -0.94
C ASN A 72 5.02 -13.67 -1.91
N GLN A 73 5.88 -14.29 -2.72
CA GLN A 73 5.56 -15.44 -3.57
C GLN A 73 5.91 -16.75 -2.86
N ILE A 74 5.37 -17.87 -3.36
CA ILE A 74 5.52 -19.18 -2.73
C ILE A 74 6.99 -19.58 -2.48
N GLU A 75 7.92 -19.21 -3.37
CA GLU A 75 9.35 -19.47 -3.22
C GLU A 75 9.96 -18.74 -2.03
N GLY A 76 9.54 -17.47 -1.82
CA GLY A 76 9.98 -16.67 -0.68
C GLY A 76 9.42 -17.21 0.63
N VAL A 77 8.12 -17.52 0.66
CA VAL A 77 7.45 -18.15 1.81
C VAL A 77 8.10 -19.50 2.14
N THR A 78 8.42 -20.32 1.13
CA THR A 78 9.11 -21.61 1.33
C THR A 78 10.49 -21.40 1.94
N THR A 79 11.27 -20.43 1.43
CA THR A 79 12.59 -20.09 2.00
C THR A 79 12.47 -19.68 3.46
N LEU A 80 11.50 -18.77 3.78
CA LEU A 80 11.25 -18.29 5.13
C LEU A 80 10.98 -19.45 6.10
N LEU A 81 10.02 -20.32 5.76
CA LEU A 81 9.58 -21.39 6.63
C LEU A 81 10.67 -22.45 6.81
N LEU A 82 11.40 -22.84 5.75
CA LEU A 82 12.50 -23.77 5.84
C LEU A 82 13.67 -23.25 6.68
N ASN A 83 14.00 -21.96 6.59
CA ASN A 83 15.05 -21.34 7.40
C ASN A 83 14.69 -21.29 8.90
N ASN A 84 13.41 -21.36 9.23
CA ASN A 84 12.91 -21.35 10.60
C ASN A 84 12.40 -22.72 11.07
N ALA A 85 12.52 -23.78 10.26
CA ALA A 85 12.10 -25.12 10.63
C ALA A 85 13.24 -25.93 11.30
N THR A 86 12.84 -26.87 12.14
CA THR A 86 13.72 -27.95 12.62
C THR A 86 13.94 -28.98 11.51
N LEU A 87 14.88 -29.91 11.70
CA LEU A 87 15.07 -31.06 10.79
C LEU A 87 13.83 -31.95 10.70
N THR A 88 12.98 -31.95 11.73
CA THR A 88 11.70 -32.68 11.75
C THR A 88 10.54 -31.89 11.10
N GLY A 89 10.80 -30.72 10.56
CA GLY A 89 9.81 -29.90 9.87
C GLY A 89 8.96 -28.99 10.77
N LYS A 90 9.22 -28.89 12.08
CA LYS A 90 8.50 -27.99 12.98
C LYS A 90 9.05 -26.56 12.85
N VAL A 91 8.22 -25.59 12.49
CA VAL A 91 8.58 -24.17 12.41
C VAL A 91 8.72 -23.58 13.83
N LYS A 92 9.85 -22.92 14.09
CA LYS A 92 10.23 -22.37 15.40
C LYS A 92 9.68 -20.93 15.56
N GLY A 93 8.47 -20.81 16.00
CA GLY A 93 7.82 -19.52 16.28
C GLY A 93 6.48 -19.74 16.97
N ASP A 94 5.94 -18.67 17.54
CA ASP A 94 4.60 -18.63 18.12
C ASP A 94 3.58 -18.21 17.07
N VAL A 95 4.01 -17.38 16.12
CA VAL A 95 3.20 -16.84 15.02
C VAL A 95 3.99 -16.92 13.72
N VAL A 96 3.34 -17.36 12.65
CA VAL A 96 3.77 -17.16 11.27
C VAL A 96 2.95 -16.02 10.69
N LEU A 97 3.61 -14.94 10.23
CA LEU A 97 2.98 -13.76 9.63
C LEU A 97 3.50 -13.60 8.20
N LEU A 98 2.60 -13.65 7.23
CA LEU A 98 2.93 -13.64 5.81
C LEU A 98 2.36 -12.40 5.11
N GLU A 99 3.21 -11.63 4.47
CA GLU A 99 2.78 -10.78 3.36
C GLU A 99 2.51 -11.70 2.16
N SER A 100 1.33 -11.60 1.57
CA SER A 100 0.90 -12.43 0.44
C SER A 100 0.54 -11.53 -0.75
N ASP A 101 1.24 -11.73 -1.89
CA ASP A 101 0.90 -11.04 -3.13
C ASP A 101 -0.48 -11.51 -3.61
N GLU A 102 -1.35 -10.59 -3.99
CA GLU A 102 -2.74 -10.83 -4.36
C GLU A 102 -2.90 -11.87 -5.48
N ARG A 103 -1.98 -11.92 -6.44
CA ARG A 103 -2.02 -12.87 -7.56
C ARG A 103 -1.51 -14.27 -7.19
N TYR A 104 -0.64 -14.33 -6.19
CA TYR A 104 0.06 -15.56 -5.79
C TYR A 104 -0.49 -16.18 -4.52
N ALA A 105 -1.38 -15.50 -3.79
CA ALA A 105 -2.01 -15.98 -2.57
C ALA A 105 -2.56 -17.40 -2.73
N ARG A 106 -3.29 -17.69 -3.81
CA ARG A 106 -3.87 -19.01 -4.09
C ARG A 106 -2.83 -20.13 -4.15
N HIS A 107 -1.60 -19.85 -4.59
CA HIS A 107 -0.56 -20.88 -4.66
C HIS A 107 0.00 -21.21 -3.27
N THR A 108 0.10 -20.21 -2.39
CA THR A 108 0.52 -20.40 -1.01
C THR A 108 -0.59 -21.05 -0.18
N MET A 109 -1.87 -20.62 -0.36
CA MET A 109 -3.02 -21.13 0.40
C MET A 109 -3.38 -22.58 0.08
N LYS A 110 -2.85 -23.17 -1.00
CA LYS A 110 -2.94 -24.62 -1.24
C LYS A 110 -2.28 -25.43 -0.12
N PHE A 111 -1.18 -24.95 0.42
CA PHE A 111 -0.32 -25.66 1.36
C PHE A 111 -0.41 -25.07 2.78
N ILE A 112 -0.56 -23.76 2.89
CA ILE A 112 -0.61 -23.03 4.16
C ILE A 112 -2.03 -22.58 4.40
N LYS A 113 -2.59 -23.00 5.55
CA LYS A 113 -3.94 -22.64 5.95
C LYS A 113 -3.83 -21.60 7.07
N PRO A 114 -3.93 -20.30 6.79
CA PRO A 114 -3.90 -19.28 7.82
C PRO A 114 -5.10 -19.42 8.76
N THR A 115 -4.90 -19.05 10.02
CA THR A 115 -5.98 -18.86 10.99
C THR A 115 -6.70 -17.55 10.72
N ASP A 116 -5.96 -16.53 10.26
CA ASP A 116 -6.45 -15.18 9.98
C ASP A 116 -5.98 -14.73 8.60
N PHE A 117 -6.91 -14.29 7.77
CA PHE A 117 -6.63 -13.76 6.44
C PHE A 117 -7.13 -12.33 6.32
N VAL A 118 -6.18 -11.39 6.29
CA VAL A 118 -6.45 -9.96 6.29
C VAL A 118 -6.46 -9.44 4.85
N ILE A 119 -7.50 -8.72 4.46
CA ILE A 119 -7.60 -8.06 3.16
C ILE A 119 -7.77 -6.56 3.38
N THR A 120 -6.74 -5.77 3.04
CA THR A 120 -6.68 -4.35 3.35
C THR A 120 -7.58 -3.50 2.45
N ASN A 121 -7.46 -3.67 1.16
CA ASN A 121 -8.18 -2.89 0.14
C ASN A 121 -7.98 -3.50 -1.26
N LEU A 122 -8.84 -3.12 -2.21
CA LEU A 122 -8.69 -3.47 -3.62
C LEU A 122 -8.84 -2.23 -4.51
N TYR A 123 -7.72 -1.67 -4.97
CA TYR A 123 -7.64 -0.52 -5.86
C TYR A 123 -7.08 -0.88 -7.24
N ARG A 124 -7.15 0.07 -8.15
CA ARG A 124 -6.36 0.06 -9.38
C ARG A 124 -4.88 0.11 -9.02
N ASP A 125 -4.19 -0.97 -9.25
CA ASP A 125 -2.77 -1.14 -8.94
C ASP A 125 -2.08 -1.94 -10.03
N GLN A 126 -1.05 -1.39 -10.65
CA GLN A 126 -0.33 -2.02 -11.75
C GLN A 126 -1.30 -2.57 -12.80
N LEU A 127 -2.04 -1.67 -13.47
CA LEU A 127 -3.12 -2.03 -14.40
C LEU A 127 -2.68 -3.01 -15.48
N THR A 128 -1.46 -2.85 -16.01
CA THR A 128 -0.88 -3.76 -17.00
C THR A 128 -0.69 -5.19 -16.46
N ARG A 129 -0.58 -5.34 -15.14
CA ARG A 129 -0.41 -6.63 -14.45
C ARG A 129 -1.71 -7.15 -13.84
N ASN A 130 -2.45 -6.28 -13.19
CA ASN A 130 -3.55 -6.64 -12.30
C ASN A 130 -4.92 -6.36 -12.90
N ALA A 131 -4.99 -5.55 -13.98
CA ALA A 131 -6.24 -5.10 -14.58
C ALA A 131 -7.18 -4.42 -13.54
N HIS A 132 -8.47 -4.50 -13.76
CA HIS A 132 -9.47 -3.89 -12.90
C HIS A 132 -9.54 -4.59 -11.51
N PRO A 133 -9.86 -3.89 -10.39
CA PRO A 133 -9.97 -4.46 -9.04
C PRO A 133 -10.86 -5.71 -8.95
N PHE A 134 -11.94 -5.79 -9.73
CA PHE A 134 -12.78 -6.99 -9.79
C PHE A 134 -12.08 -8.24 -10.35
N HIS A 135 -11.08 -8.08 -11.21
CA HIS A 135 -10.26 -9.21 -11.65
C HIS A 135 -9.42 -9.75 -10.51
N ILE A 136 -8.80 -8.84 -9.74
CA ILE A 136 -8.02 -9.21 -8.54
C ILE A 136 -8.93 -9.82 -7.46
N TYR A 137 -10.15 -9.30 -7.30
CA TYR A 137 -11.15 -9.95 -6.44
C TYR A 137 -11.33 -11.43 -6.79
N GLY A 138 -11.50 -11.78 -8.07
CA GLY A 138 -11.64 -13.18 -8.49
C GLY A 138 -10.43 -14.03 -8.12
N ILE A 139 -9.23 -13.51 -8.33
CA ILE A 139 -7.98 -14.22 -7.99
C ILE A 139 -7.84 -14.45 -6.47
N ILE A 140 -8.17 -13.43 -5.65
CA ILE A 140 -8.14 -13.57 -4.18
C ILE A 140 -9.26 -14.49 -3.71
N LYS A 141 -10.44 -14.48 -4.38
CA LYS A 141 -11.55 -15.39 -4.06
C LYS A 141 -11.11 -16.84 -4.18
N ASP A 142 -10.34 -17.19 -5.23
CA ASP A 142 -9.74 -18.53 -5.36
C ASP A 142 -8.87 -18.90 -4.13
N ALA A 143 -8.15 -17.93 -3.55
CA ALA A 143 -7.37 -18.19 -2.33
C ALA A 143 -8.26 -18.33 -1.10
N VAL A 144 -9.28 -17.48 -0.96
CA VAL A 144 -10.26 -17.50 0.14
C VAL A 144 -11.02 -18.84 0.16
N ASP A 145 -11.37 -19.39 -1.00
CA ASP A 145 -12.08 -20.66 -1.11
C ASP A 145 -11.24 -21.86 -0.67
N LEU A 146 -9.92 -21.74 -0.75
CA LEU A 146 -8.98 -22.76 -0.25
C LEU A 146 -8.85 -22.77 1.28
N ILE A 147 -9.35 -21.74 1.99
CA ILE A 147 -9.19 -21.55 3.43
C ILE A 147 -10.53 -21.35 4.13
N PRO A 148 -11.49 -22.30 4.05
CA PRO A 148 -12.86 -22.11 4.54
C PRO A 148 -12.95 -21.85 6.04
N ASN A 149 -11.99 -22.31 6.83
CA ASN A 149 -11.97 -22.18 8.28
C ASN A 149 -11.23 -20.94 8.78
N ALA A 150 -10.55 -20.19 7.90
CA ALA A 150 -9.84 -18.97 8.27
C ALA A 150 -10.82 -17.87 8.66
N ARG A 151 -10.50 -17.12 9.72
CA ARG A 151 -11.17 -15.85 10.01
C ARG A 151 -10.74 -14.82 8.97
N LEU A 152 -11.70 -14.18 8.32
CA LEU A 152 -11.45 -13.08 7.41
C LEU A 152 -11.48 -11.77 8.18
N VAL A 153 -10.41 -10.97 8.06
CA VAL A 153 -10.34 -9.60 8.62
C VAL A 153 -10.41 -8.64 7.45
N LEU A 154 -11.55 -7.99 7.28
CA LEU A 154 -11.93 -7.29 6.06
C LEU A 154 -12.16 -5.79 6.30
N ASN A 155 -11.75 -4.97 5.35
CA ASN A 155 -12.10 -3.55 5.32
C ASN A 155 -13.60 -3.39 4.98
N ALA A 156 -14.38 -2.86 5.92
CA ALA A 156 -15.81 -2.62 5.77
C ALA A 156 -16.13 -1.54 4.73
N ASP A 157 -15.25 -0.54 4.63
CA ASP A 157 -15.44 0.66 3.84
C ASP A 157 -15.15 0.42 2.35
N ASP A 158 -14.54 -0.73 2.01
CA ASP A 158 -14.29 -1.16 0.64
C ASP A 158 -15.39 -2.13 0.17
N PRO A 159 -16.28 -1.71 -0.75
CA PRO A 159 -17.36 -2.57 -1.23
C PRO A 159 -16.87 -3.85 -1.91
N ILE A 160 -15.68 -3.85 -2.53
CA ILE A 160 -15.14 -5.05 -3.18
C ILE A 160 -14.63 -6.02 -2.12
N VAL A 161 -13.93 -5.52 -1.09
CA VAL A 161 -13.42 -6.34 0.01
C VAL A 161 -14.55 -6.91 0.86
N ARG A 162 -15.58 -6.11 1.15
CA ARG A 162 -16.76 -6.56 1.89
C ARG A 162 -17.39 -7.81 1.27
N LYS A 163 -17.35 -7.95 -0.06
CA LYS A 163 -17.95 -9.07 -0.78
C LYS A 163 -17.35 -10.43 -0.40
N PHE A 164 -16.08 -10.51 0.06
CA PHE A 164 -15.50 -11.78 0.53
C PHE A 164 -16.21 -12.33 1.76
N GLY A 165 -16.86 -11.48 2.54
CA GLY A 165 -17.56 -11.87 3.77
C GLY A 165 -19.00 -12.33 3.58
N LEU A 166 -19.59 -12.24 2.36
CA LEU A 166 -21.01 -12.55 2.15
C LEU A 166 -21.40 -13.99 2.47
N GLU A 167 -20.50 -14.94 2.19
CA GLU A 167 -20.73 -16.38 2.32
C GLU A 167 -19.88 -16.98 3.46
N ARG A 168 -19.51 -16.14 4.46
CA ARG A 168 -18.58 -16.55 5.52
C ARG A 168 -19.14 -16.16 6.88
N GLU A 169 -19.12 -17.10 7.82
CA GLU A 169 -19.55 -16.86 9.21
C GLU A 169 -18.43 -16.24 10.06
N ASN A 170 -17.18 -16.61 9.81
CA ASN A 170 -16.04 -16.14 10.59
C ASN A 170 -15.40 -14.92 9.94
N VAL A 171 -16.06 -13.76 10.09
CA VAL A 171 -15.63 -12.47 9.53
C VAL A 171 -15.57 -11.41 10.61
N VAL A 172 -14.51 -10.63 10.60
CA VAL A 172 -14.36 -9.43 11.41
C VAL A 172 -14.11 -8.25 10.49
N TYR A 173 -14.84 -7.17 10.70
CA TYR A 173 -14.72 -5.95 9.92
C TYR A 173 -14.01 -4.84 10.68
N PHE A 174 -13.11 -4.15 9.98
CA PHE A 174 -12.51 -2.89 10.43
C PHE A 174 -12.86 -1.77 9.45
N GLY A 175 -12.87 -0.53 9.92
CA GLY A 175 -13.19 0.63 9.08
C GLY A 175 -13.07 1.95 9.83
N MET A 176 -13.62 3.02 9.26
CA MET A 176 -13.64 4.35 9.88
C MET A 176 -15.05 4.91 9.91
N ASP A 177 -15.36 5.67 10.96
CA ASP A 177 -16.55 6.50 11.01
C ASP A 177 -16.35 7.80 10.22
N LYS A 178 -17.47 8.49 9.89
CA LYS A 178 -17.41 9.81 9.27
C LYS A 178 -16.55 10.75 10.10
N ASN A 179 -15.66 11.47 9.44
CA ASN A 179 -14.71 12.37 10.09
C ASN A 179 -14.49 13.64 9.26
N ALA A 180 -13.70 14.59 9.76
CA ALA A 180 -13.46 15.87 9.09
C ALA A 180 -12.83 15.76 7.69
N TYR A 181 -12.28 14.61 7.34
CA TYR A 181 -11.65 14.34 6.04
C TYR A 181 -12.55 13.54 5.10
N SER A 182 -13.77 13.21 5.53
CA SER A 182 -14.79 12.58 4.67
C SER A 182 -15.43 13.62 3.77
N ALA A 183 -15.74 13.24 2.54
CA ALA A 183 -16.32 14.11 1.52
C ALA A 183 -17.58 13.50 0.91
N ASP A 184 -18.45 14.34 0.37
CA ASP A 184 -19.69 13.91 -0.29
C ASP A 184 -19.40 13.34 -1.70
N GLU A 185 -18.23 13.68 -2.28
CA GLU A 185 -17.77 13.20 -3.58
C GLU A 185 -16.44 12.47 -3.45
N THR A 186 -16.17 11.55 -4.38
CA THR A 186 -14.88 10.86 -4.44
C THR A 186 -13.77 11.79 -4.92
N ASP A 187 -12.58 11.67 -4.33
CA ASP A 187 -11.36 12.37 -4.76
C ASP A 187 -10.64 11.65 -5.93
N GLY A 188 -11.14 10.50 -6.36
CA GLY A 188 -10.58 9.73 -7.48
C GLY A 188 -11.20 10.11 -8.82
N VAL A 189 -10.40 10.08 -9.91
CA VAL A 189 -10.92 10.24 -11.29
C VAL A 189 -11.99 9.20 -11.61
N TYR A 190 -11.86 8.01 -11.04
CA TYR A 190 -12.81 6.92 -11.22
C TYR A 190 -13.32 6.41 -9.87
N ASN A 191 -14.64 6.22 -9.81
CA ASN A 191 -15.26 5.43 -8.76
C ASN A 191 -15.32 3.96 -9.21
N ASP A 192 -14.36 3.14 -8.79
CA ASP A 192 -14.31 1.71 -9.15
C ASP A 192 -15.48 0.89 -8.59
N CYS A 193 -16.23 1.46 -7.66
CA CYS A 193 -17.43 0.88 -7.08
C CYS A 193 -18.69 1.74 -7.30
N PHE A 194 -18.80 2.39 -8.45
CA PHE A 194 -20.03 3.05 -8.86
C PHE A 194 -21.21 2.05 -8.95
N TYR A 195 -20.91 0.81 -9.32
CA TYR A 195 -21.90 -0.26 -9.39
C TYR A 195 -21.71 -1.28 -8.26
N CYS A 196 -22.83 -1.69 -7.66
CA CYS A 196 -22.87 -2.73 -6.63
C CYS A 196 -22.13 -4.00 -7.08
N PRO A 197 -21.15 -4.50 -6.29
CA PRO A 197 -20.42 -5.73 -6.64
C PRO A 197 -21.30 -6.97 -6.73
N VAL A 198 -22.51 -6.93 -6.17
CA VAL A 198 -23.46 -8.07 -6.15
C VAL A 198 -24.44 -7.99 -7.31
N CYS A 199 -25.29 -6.97 -7.36
CA CYS A 199 -26.40 -6.90 -8.32
C CYS A 199 -26.14 -6.00 -9.54
N LYS A 200 -25.00 -5.30 -9.62
CA LYS A 200 -24.59 -4.42 -10.71
C LYS A 200 -25.49 -3.19 -10.93
N LYS A 201 -26.33 -2.84 -9.97
CA LYS A 201 -27.07 -1.58 -9.95
C LYS A 201 -26.20 -0.49 -9.31
N PRO A 202 -26.49 0.81 -9.53
CA PRO A 202 -25.73 1.89 -8.88
C PRO A 202 -25.63 1.70 -7.37
N LEU A 203 -24.50 2.10 -6.80
CA LEU A 203 -24.24 2.14 -5.37
C LEU A 203 -24.35 3.58 -4.90
N SER A 204 -25.16 3.82 -3.86
CA SER A 204 -25.28 5.13 -3.23
C SER A 204 -24.26 5.26 -2.11
N TYR A 205 -23.63 6.43 -1.98
CA TYR A 205 -22.70 6.75 -0.90
C TYR A 205 -23.26 7.90 -0.06
N GLU A 206 -23.18 7.74 1.25
CA GLU A 206 -23.47 8.84 2.18
C GLU A 206 -22.25 9.77 2.29
N TYR A 207 -21.04 9.18 2.27
CA TYR A 207 -19.76 9.89 2.22
C TYR A 207 -18.66 8.97 1.71
N PHE A 208 -17.59 9.57 1.22
CA PHE A 208 -16.33 8.91 0.88
C PHE A 208 -15.25 9.31 1.87
N HIS A 209 -14.36 8.38 2.18
CA HIS A 209 -13.09 8.69 2.86
C HIS A 209 -12.01 9.06 1.84
N TYR A 210 -11.84 8.23 0.82
CA TYR A 210 -11.06 8.48 -0.39
C TYR A 210 -11.33 7.36 -1.43
N ALA A 211 -11.12 7.66 -2.71
CA ALA A 211 -11.44 6.76 -3.83
C ALA A 211 -12.87 6.20 -3.68
N HIS A 212 -13.05 4.88 -3.64
CA HIS A 212 -14.35 4.22 -3.47
C HIS A 212 -14.61 3.73 -2.04
N LEU A 213 -13.78 4.11 -1.08
CA LEU A 213 -13.99 3.76 0.33
C LEU A 213 -14.93 4.74 1.00
N GLY A 214 -15.89 4.23 1.76
CA GLY A 214 -16.83 5.07 2.50
C GLY A 214 -18.06 4.34 3.01
N GLN A 215 -19.09 5.10 3.32
CA GLN A 215 -20.39 4.59 3.73
C GLN A 215 -21.27 4.42 2.52
N TYR A 216 -21.54 3.19 2.13
CA TYR A 216 -22.28 2.85 0.91
C TYR A 216 -23.49 1.96 1.19
N THR A 217 -24.48 2.06 0.30
CA THR A 217 -25.69 1.22 0.29
C THR A 217 -26.17 1.00 -1.14
N CYS A 218 -26.59 -0.23 -1.45
CA CYS A 218 -27.31 -0.56 -2.66
C CYS A 218 -28.81 -0.66 -2.37
N GLU A 219 -29.58 0.29 -2.82
CA GLU A 219 -31.05 0.29 -2.64
C GLU A 219 -31.73 -0.89 -3.30
N SER A 220 -31.12 -1.45 -4.36
CA SER A 220 -31.72 -2.54 -5.14
C SER A 220 -31.61 -3.92 -4.49
N CYS A 221 -30.54 -4.20 -3.70
CA CYS A 221 -30.34 -5.53 -3.11
C CYS A 221 -29.96 -5.48 -1.61
N GLY A 222 -29.93 -4.31 -0.99
CA GLY A 222 -29.59 -4.15 0.42
C GLY A 222 -28.09 -4.34 0.74
N TYR A 223 -27.24 -4.49 -0.26
CA TYR A 223 -25.79 -4.59 -0.06
C TYR A 223 -25.27 -3.27 0.51
N SER A 224 -24.68 -3.30 1.70
CA SER A 224 -24.24 -2.08 2.38
C SER A 224 -22.96 -2.31 3.16
N ARG A 225 -22.34 -1.23 3.60
CA ARG A 225 -21.23 -1.25 4.56
C ARG A 225 -21.69 -2.01 5.81
N PRO A 226 -20.97 -3.04 6.25
CA PRO A 226 -21.30 -3.76 7.48
C PRO A 226 -20.88 -2.98 8.72
N GLU A 227 -21.41 -3.33 9.87
CA GLU A 227 -20.90 -2.86 11.16
C GLU A 227 -19.46 -3.31 11.37
N THR A 228 -18.66 -2.44 11.97
CA THR A 228 -17.26 -2.69 12.25
C THR A 228 -17.03 -3.10 13.69
N THR A 229 -16.17 -4.11 13.89
CA THR A 229 -15.71 -4.52 15.23
C THR A 229 -14.59 -3.60 15.72
N TYR A 230 -13.75 -3.18 14.79
CA TYR A 230 -12.66 -2.23 15.04
C TYR A 230 -12.85 -1.01 14.18
N THR A 231 -13.11 0.12 14.82
CA THR A 231 -13.50 1.36 14.14
C THR A 231 -12.56 2.48 14.52
N VAL A 232 -12.06 3.20 13.53
CA VAL A 232 -11.46 4.52 13.78
C VAL A 232 -12.60 5.50 14.04
N THR A 233 -12.84 5.80 15.31
CA THR A 233 -13.96 6.64 15.80
C THR A 233 -13.62 8.12 15.78
N LYS A 234 -12.32 8.46 15.91
CA LYS A 234 -11.82 9.83 15.85
C LYS A 234 -10.53 9.87 15.02
N MET A 235 -10.35 10.94 14.25
CA MET A 235 -9.15 11.16 13.47
C MET A 235 -8.83 12.65 13.39
N ASP A 236 -7.66 13.04 13.86
CA ASP A 236 -7.05 14.35 13.68
C ASP A 236 -5.64 14.18 13.11
N LEU A 237 -5.50 14.46 11.81
CA LEU A 237 -4.21 14.33 11.12
C LEU A 237 -3.31 15.56 11.33
N GLN A 238 -3.84 16.68 11.83
CA GLN A 238 -3.04 17.87 12.16
C GLN A 238 -2.35 17.68 13.51
N GLU A 239 -3.12 17.23 14.50
CA GLU A 239 -2.57 16.88 15.83
C GLU A 239 -1.86 15.49 15.80
N GLY A 240 -2.02 14.73 14.72
CA GLY A 240 -1.40 13.41 14.58
C GLY A 240 -1.98 12.38 15.56
N THR A 241 -3.31 12.35 15.73
CA THR A 241 -3.98 11.40 16.64
C THR A 241 -5.16 10.71 15.99
N ILE A 242 -5.40 9.46 16.39
CA ILE A 242 -6.63 8.71 16.10
C ILE A 242 -7.10 7.95 17.34
N CYS A 243 -8.39 7.58 17.34
CA CYS A 243 -8.89 6.57 18.29
C CYS A 243 -9.37 5.35 17.49
N VAL A 244 -8.92 4.16 17.87
CA VAL A 244 -9.49 2.89 17.40
C VAL A 244 -10.38 2.35 18.52
N ASN A 245 -11.69 2.33 18.30
CA ASN A 245 -12.70 2.21 19.34
C ASN A 245 -12.46 3.29 20.41
N ASP A 246 -12.03 2.90 21.64
CA ASP A 246 -11.74 3.81 22.74
C ASP A 246 -10.22 4.07 22.92
N ASP A 247 -9.38 3.39 22.17
CA ASP A 247 -7.92 3.42 22.32
C ASP A 247 -7.30 4.54 21.48
N GLU A 248 -6.67 5.52 22.13
CA GLU A 248 -5.97 6.62 21.46
C GLU A 248 -4.56 6.19 20.99
N ILE A 249 -4.22 6.55 19.76
CA ILE A 249 -2.93 6.25 19.11
C ILE A 249 -2.39 7.51 18.46
N ARG A 250 -1.11 7.82 18.73
CA ARG A 250 -0.39 8.89 18.04
C ARG A 250 0.12 8.42 16.69
N LEU A 251 0.09 9.30 15.71
CA LEU A 251 0.52 9.00 14.35
C LEU A 251 1.86 9.68 14.04
N ALA A 252 2.80 8.94 13.52
CA ALA A 252 4.03 9.47 12.92
C ALA A 252 3.85 9.77 11.41
N PHE A 253 2.63 9.85 10.91
CA PHE A 253 2.29 10.09 9.50
C PHE A 253 0.94 10.81 9.39
N SER A 254 0.70 11.50 8.26
CA SER A 254 -0.50 12.31 8.02
C SER A 254 -1.41 11.77 6.89
N SER A 255 -1.24 10.51 6.49
CA SER A 255 -1.97 9.95 5.35
C SER A 255 -3.14 9.04 5.76
N ARG A 256 -4.33 9.31 5.24
CA ARG A 256 -5.58 8.55 5.52
C ARG A 256 -5.44 7.05 5.25
N TYR A 257 -4.75 6.65 4.20
CA TYR A 257 -4.58 5.22 3.88
C TYR A 257 -3.73 4.46 4.90
N ASN A 258 -2.77 5.14 5.56
CA ASN A 258 -1.99 4.51 6.62
C ASN A 258 -2.81 4.34 7.90
N VAL A 259 -3.83 5.16 8.11
CA VAL A 259 -4.81 4.95 9.21
C VAL A 259 -5.54 3.63 9.01
N TYR A 260 -5.97 3.30 7.77
CA TYR A 260 -6.55 1.97 7.48
C TYR A 260 -5.56 0.83 7.73
N ASN A 261 -4.30 0.99 7.33
CA ASN A 261 -3.27 -0.02 7.58
C ASN A 261 -3.04 -0.25 9.07
N LEU A 262 -3.05 0.85 9.85
CA LEU A 262 -2.93 0.81 11.31
C LEU A 262 -4.16 0.14 11.94
N CYS A 263 -5.38 0.50 11.53
CA CYS A 263 -6.60 -0.12 12.01
C CYS A 263 -6.64 -1.63 11.72
N ALA A 264 -6.23 -2.05 10.53
CA ALA A 264 -6.08 -3.46 10.16
C ALA A 264 -5.05 -4.19 11.05
N ALA A 265 -3.93 -3.51 11.37
CA ALA A 265 -2.90 -4.06 12.25
C ALA A 265 -3.38 -4.17 13.69
N TYR A 266 -4.04 -3.12 14.19
CA TYR A 266 -4.69 -3.12 15.51
C TYR A 266 -5.67 -4.29 15.63
N ALA A 267 -6.65 -4.37 14.71
CA ALA A 267 -7.65 -5.43 14.66
C ALA A 267 -7.02 -6.83 14.68
N THR A 268 -6.00 -7.04 13.85
CA THR A 268 -5.33 -8.33 13.74
C THR A 268 -4.59 -8.70 15.04
N ALA A 269 -3.88 -7.76 15.63
CA ALA A 269 -3.14 -7.98 16.89
C ALA A 269 -4.09 -8.27 18.07
N ALA A 270 -5.19 -7.52 18.19
CA ALA A 270 -6.22 -7.74 19.20
C ALA A 270 -6.88 -9.13 19.07
N LEU A 271 -7.19 -9.54 17.82
CA LEU A 271 -7.80 -10.85 17.53
C LEU A 271 -6.90 -12.05 17.88
N VAL A 272 -5.58 -11.88 17.92
CA VAL A 272 -4.64 -12.92 18.37
C VAL A 272 -4.21 -12.75 19.84
N GLY A 273 -4.97 -11.94 20.58
CA GLY A 273 -4.89 -11.84 22.05
C GLY A 273 -3.76 -10.94 22.56
N VAL A 274 -3.36 -9.92 21.81
CA VAL A 274 -2.46 -8.88 22.33
C VAL A 274 -3.29 -7.85 23.09
N ASP A 275 -2.77 -7.41 24.25
CA ASP A 275 -3.39 -6.37 25.09
C ASP A 275 -3.45 -5.02 24.36
N GLY A 276 -4.56 -4.29 24.51
CA GLY A 276 -4.81 -3.01 23.85
C GLY A 276 -3.72 -1.98 24.16
N LYS A 277 -3.26 -1.90 25.40
CA LYS A 277 -2.18 -0.97 25.79
C LYS A 277 -0.88 -1.29 25.04
N CYS A 278 -0.50 -2.56 24.93
CA CYS A 278 0.68 -2.97 24.17
C CYS A 278 0.53 -2.59 22.68
N ILE A 279 -0.67 -2.75 22.11
CA ILE A 279 -0.94 -2.37 20.70
C ILE A 279 -0.79 -0.86 20.53
N THR A 280 -1.41 -0.05 21.38
CA THR A 280 -1.38 1.42 21.28
C THR A 280 0.02 1.99 21.47
N ASP A 281 0.76 1.51 22.48
CA ASP A 281 2.13 1.95 22.76
C ASP A 281 3.04 1.70 21.54
N VAL A 282 2.99 0.50 20.94
CA VAL A 282 3.82 0.13 19.80
C VAL A 282 3.40 0.86 18.53
N LEU A 283 2.11 1.03 18.27
CA LEU A 283 1.63 1.71 17.07
C LEU A 283 1.86 3.22 17.14
N SER A 284 1.84 3.81 18.34
CA SER A 284 2.18 5.23 18.54
C SER A 284 3.66 5.53 18.29
N ASP A 285 4.55 4.60 18.56
CA ASP A 285 5.98 4.72 18.29
C ASP A 285 6.37 4.22 16.89
N PHE A 286 5.39 3.77 16.10
CA PHE A 286 5.66 3.20 14.79
C PHE A 286 6.04 4.27 13.77
N VAL A 287 7.33 4.34 13.47
CA VAL A 287 7.85 5.16 12.37
C VAL A 287 7.95 4.30 11.12
N MET A 288 7.26 4.72 10.06
CA MET A 288 7.38 4.05 8.77
C MET A 288 8.81 4.11 8.27
N LYS A 289 9.49 2.98 8.19
CA LYS A 289 10.87 2.86 7.65
C LYS A 289 10.82 3.06 6.13
N ASN A 290 10.53 4.28 5.71
CA ASN A 290 10.30 4.52 4.31
C ASN A 290 11.44 5.30 3.68
N GLY A 291 12.17 4.64 2.82
CA GLY A 291 12.82 5.31 1.71
C GLY A 291 11.83 5.88 0.66
N ARG A 292 10.59 6.21 1.06
CA ARG A 292 9.60 6.87 0.18
C ARG A 292 9.80 8.38 0.13
N ASN A 293 10.20 8.98 1.24
CA ASN A 293 10.49 10.41 1.31
C ASN A 293 11.99 10.57 1.54
N VAL A 294 12.67 11.25 0.61
CA VAL A 294 14.10 11.51 0.70
C VAL A 294 14.32 13.00 0.54
N ARG A 295 14.94 13.63 1.54
CA ARG A 295 15.34 15.04 1.44
C ARG A 295 16.58 15.17 0.57
N PHE A 296 16.61 16.21 -0.26
CA PHE A 296 17.74 16.51 -1.13
C PHE A 296 17.96 18.01 -1.26
N ALA A 297 19.13 18.40 -1.78
CA ALA A 297 19.43 19.75 -2.20
C ALA A 297 19.79 19.77 -3.70
N ALA A 298 19.29 20.78 -4.42
CA ALA A 298 19.63 21.09 -5.80
C ALA A 298 20.08 22.56 -5.84
N GLY A 299 21.39 22.79 -6.00
CA GLY A 299 21.96 24.12 -5.75
C GLY A 299 21.71 24.53 -4.30
N GLU A 300 21.15 25.74 -4.11
CA GLU A 300 20.73 26.24 -2.80
C GLU A 300 19.30 25.86 -2.41
N ASN A 301 18.54 25.27 -3.34
CA ASN A 301 17.17 24.87 -3.09
C ASN A 301 17.11 23.52 -2.35
N THR A 302 16.21 23.43 -1.39
CA THR A 302 15.92 22.17 -0.69
C THR A 302 14.70 21.49 -1.31
N GLY A 303 14.68 20.18 -1.30
CA GLY A 303 13.58 19.42 -1.87
C GLY A 303 13.28 18.13 -1.11
N MET A 304 12.10 17.61 -1.41
CA MET A 304 11.63 16.30 -0.94
C MET A 304 11.24 15.43 -2.14
N LEU A 305 11.91 14.31 -2.29
CA LEU A 305 11.49 13.26 -3.21
C LEU A 305 10.45 12.39 -2.51
N ILE A 306 9.28 12.28 -3.13
CA ILE A 306 8.16 11.43 -2.68
C ILE A 306 8.02 10.28 -3.67
N THR A 307 8.23 9.06 -3.20
CA THR A 307 8.24 7.88 -4.07
C THR A 307 6.89 7.18 -4.07
N SER A 308 6.25 7.12 -5.21
CA SER A 308 4.99 6.40 -5.44
C SER A 308 5.22 4.98 -5.95
N LYS A 309 4.20 4.13 -5.81
CA LYS A 309 4.22 2.79 -6.39
C LYS A 309 3.97 2.88 -7.89
N HIS A 310 4.64 2.03 -8.68
CA HIS A 310 4.42 1.97 -10.13
C HIS A 310 2.95 1.75 -10.49
N GLU A 311 2.47 2.44 -11.51
CA GLU A 311 1.13 2.28 -12.09
C GLU A 311 0.02 2.22 -11.02
N ASN A 312 0.16 3.02 -9.95
CA ASN A 312 -0.77 3.04 -8.83
C ASN A 312 -1.30 4.46 -8.60
N SER A 313 -2.46 4.75 -9.16
CA SER A 313 -3.09 6.07 -9.07
C SER A 313 -3.29 6.54 -7.62
N THR A 314 -3.74 5.66 -6.74
CA THR A 314 -3.93 5.99 -5.31
C THR A 314 -2.61 6.47 -4.67
N SER A 315 -1.49 5.81 -4.97
CA SER A 315 -0.18 6.20 -4.43
C SER A 315 0.30 7.55 -4.98
N TYR A 316 0.05 7.82 -6.27
CA TYR A 316 0.37 9.12 -6.87
C TYR A 316 -0.54 10.21 -6.31
N ASN A 317 -1.85 9.98 -6.24
CA ASN A 317 -2.82 10.95 -5.69
C ASN A 317 -2.45 11.38 -4.27
N GLN A 318 -2.00 10.45 -3.43
CA GLN A 318 -1.54 10.76 -2.08
C GLN A 318 -0.28 11.64 -2.08
N SER A 319 0.67 11.36 -2.98
CA SER A 319 1.87 12.20 -3.12
C SER A 319 1.52 13.60 -3.60
N LEU A 320 0.58 13.72 -4.54
CA LEU A 320 0.09 15.00 -5.06
C LEU A 320 -0.75 15.74 -4.02
N GLU A 321 -1.60 15.05 -3.25
CA GLU A 321 -2.37 15.64 -2.15
C GLU A 321 -1.45 16.24 -1.09
N TYR A 322 -0.37 15.55 -0.75
CA TYR A 322 0.65 16.09 0.17
C TYR A 322 1.26 17.38 -0.38
N VAL A 323 1.62 17.41 -1.67
CA VAL A 323 2.17 18.60 -2.33
C VAL A 323 1.14 19.73 -2.41
N ALA A 324 -0.11 19.43 -2.77
CA ALA A 324 -1.18 20.43 -2.91
C ALA A 324 -1.52 21.15 -1.60
N ARG A 325 -1.29 20.52 -0.46
CA ARG A 325 -1.54 21.08 0.88
C ARG A 325 -0.40 21.94 1.43
N GLN A 326 0.72 22.05 0.71
CA GLN A 326 1.84 22.88 1.18
C GLN A 326 1.46 24.37 1.11
N GLU A 327 1.83 25.12 2.15
CA GLU A 327 1.52 26.54 2.26
C GLU A 327 2.55 27.42 1.55
N GLU A 328 3.80 26.95 1.42
CA GLU A 328 4.87 27.67 0.77
C GLU A 328 4.84 27.45 -0.75
N PRO A 329 5.06 28.52 -1.56
CA PRO A 329 5.17 28.37 -3.00
C PRO A 329 6.36 27.48 -3.40
N ALA A 330 6.10 26.40 -4.14
CA ALA A 330 7.07 25.37 -4.45
C ALA A 330 7.07 24.99 -5.94
N THR A 331 8.15 24.38 -6.39
CA THR A 331 8.23 23.70 -7.69
C THR A 331 7.88 22.21 -7.52
N LEU A 332 6.95 21.72 -8.31
CA LEU A 332 6.68 20.29 -8.43
C LEU A 332 7.40 19.73 -9.66
N VAL A 333 8.18 18.68 -9.51
CA VAL A 333 8.66 17.88 -10.64
C VAL A 333 8.03 16.49 -10.62
N ILE A 334 7.51 16.03 -11.75
CA ILE A 334 6.95 14.69 -11.92
C ILE A 334 7.85 13.94 -12.92
N ILE A 335 8.44 12.84 -12.47
CA ILE A 335 9.35 12.04 -13.29
C ILE A 335 8.71 10.71 -13.62
N VAL A 336 8.54 10.43 -14.92
CA VAL A 336 8.11 9.14 -15.44
C VAL A 336 9.12 8.70 -16.51
N ASP A 337 10.04 7.81 -16.12
CA ASP A 337 11.12 7.38 -16.99
C ASP A 337 11.12 5.85 -17.23
N ALA A 338 10.64 5.06 -16.26
CA ALA A 338 10.38 3.63 -16.41
C ALA A 338 8.93 3.31 -16.03
N ILE A 339 8.24 2.56 -16.88
CA ILE A 339 6.85 2.13 -16.60
C ILE A 339 6.84 0.85 -15.78
N SER A 340 7.67 -0.12 -16.12
CA SER A 340 7.82 -1.34 -15.33
C SER A 340 9.19 -1.97 -15.56
N ARG A 341 9.83 -2.43 -14.46
CA ARG A 341 11.06 -3.21 -14.54
C ARG A 341 10.84 -4.64 -15.06
N LYS A 342 9.64 -5.15 -14.91
CA LYS A 342 9.32 -6.58 -15.06
C LYS A 342 8.58 -6.90 -16.34
N TYR A 343 7.84 -5.95 -16.85
CA TYR A 343 7.06 -6.08 -18.07
C TYR A 343 7.53 -4.99 -19.01
N TYR A 344 8.09 -5.35 -20.16
CA TYR A 344 8.59 -4.43 -21.20
C TYR A 344 7.41 -3.75 -21.92
N THR A 345 6.51 -3.12 -21.18
CA THR A 345 5.37 -2.39 -21.72
C THR A 345 5.66 -0.91 -21.70
N ALA A 346 5.29 -0.20 -22.76
CA ALA A 346 5.29 1.25 -22.85
C ALA A 346 3.90 1.82 -22.55
N GLU A 347 3.12 1.16 -21.70
CA GLU A 347 1.73 1.49 -21.40
C GLU A 347 1.67 2.65 -20.41
N THR A 348 1.17 3.79 -20.83
CA THR A 348 1.05 5.03 -20.05
C THR A 348 -0.39 5.38 -19.66
N SER A 349 -1.38 4.55 -20.02
CA SER A 349 -2.81 4.84 -19.74
C SER A 349 -3.12 5.06 -18.25
N TRP A 350 -2.34 4.48 -17.34
CA TRP A 350 -2.48 4.69 -15.90
C TRP A 350 -2.26 6.14 -15.44
N LEU A 351 -1.60 6.98 -16.26
CA LEU A 351 -1.47 8.42 -16.00
C LEU A 351 -2.84 9.12 -16.02
N TRP A 352 -3.81 8.57 -16.76
CA TRP A 352 -5.17 9.09 -16.83
C TRP A 352 -6.01 8.74 -15.61
N ASP A 353 -5.55 7.80 -14.78
CA ASP A 353 -6.17 7.45 -13.50
C ASP A 353 -5.70 8.35 -12.35
N ILE A 354 -4.73 9.25 -12.58
CA ILE A 354 -4.19 10.17 -11.57
C ILE A 354 -4.99 11.49 -11.59
N SER A 355 -5.39 11.94 -10.41
CA SER A 355 -6.14 13.19 -10.21
C SER A 355 -5.19 14.39 -10.15
N PHE A 356 -4.55 14.77 -11.26
CA PHE A 356 -3.70 15.97 -11.32
C PHE A 356 -4.50 17.26 -11.11
N GLU A 357 -5.80 17.23 -11.32
CA GLU A 357 -6.74 18.32 -11.10
C GLU A 357 -6.70 18.89 -9.67
N MET A 358 -6.32 18.06 -8.69
CA MET A 358 -6.14 18.48 -7.29
C MET A 358 -5.07 19.56 -7.09
N LEU A 359 -4.18 19.72 -8.07
CA LEU A 359 -3.11 20.74 -8.01
C LEU A 359 -3.62 22.15 -8.37
N LYS A 360 -4.83 22.32 -8.91
CA LYS A 360 -5.37 23.61 -9.38
C LYS A 360 -5.32 24.72 -8.32
N ASN A 361 -5.63 24.39 -7.08
CA ASN A 361 -5.69 25.36 -5.98
C ASN A 361 -4.43 25.32 -5.09
N SER A 362 -3.37 24.68 -5.54
CA SER A 362 -2.11 24.60 -4.80
C SER A 362 -1.27 25.89 -4.97
N ARG A 363 -0.31 26.08 -4.08
CA ARG A 363 0.66 27.18 -4.16
C ARG A 363 1.89 26.83 -4.98
N LEU A 364 1.72 26.13 -6.09
CA LEU A 364 2.82 25.78 -6.97
C LEU A 364 3.25 26.98 -7.81
N LYS A 365 4.56 27.22 -7.88
CA LYS A 365 5.17 28.18 -8.81
C LYS A 365 5.19 27.65 -10.24
N GLN A 366 5.43 26.35 -10.38
CA GLN A 366 5.49 25.64 -11.66
C GLN A 366 5.41 24.12 -11.46
N VAL A 367 5.04 23.43 -12.54
CA VAL A 367 5.13 21.97 -12.66
C VAL A 367 6.12 21.63 -13.76
N ILE A 368 7.11 20.79 -13.48
CA ILE A 368 8.08 20.28 -14.45
C ILE A 368 7.76 18.80 -14.72
N LEU A 369 7.54 18.47 -15.98
CA LEU A 369 7.30 17.10 -16.44
C LEU A 369 8.57 16.55 -17.06
N SER A 370 9.10 15.41 -16.56
CA SER A 370 10.41 14.93 -16.97
C SER A 370 10.49 13.43 -17.13
N GLY A 371 11.58 12.96 -17.75
CA GLY A 371 11.87 11.57 -18.07
C GLY A 371 11.38 11.15 -19.44
N LYS A 372 11.58 9.88 -19.76
CA LYS A 372 11.30 9.30 -21.10
C LYS A 372 9.85 9.51 -21.56
N TYR A 373 8.91 9.54 -20.61
CA TYR A 373 7.47 9.68 -20.88
C TYR A 373 6.95 11.08 -20.53
N ALA A 374 7.82 12.10 -20.56
CA ALA A 374 7.45 13.48 -20.27
C ALA A 374 6.37 14.03 -21.23
N TYR A 375 6.39 13.61 -22.48
CA TYR A 375 5.38 14.03 -23.46
C TYR A 375 4.03 13.32 -23.27
N ASP A 376 4.01 12.09 -22.77
CA ASP A 376 2.76 11.43 -22.37
C ASP A 376 2.13 12.15 -21.16
N LEU A 377 2.95 12.56 -20.19
CA LEU A 377 2.53 13.43 -19.11
C LEU A 377 2.02 14.78 -19.64
N ALA A 378 2.75 15.43 -20.53
CA ALA A 378 2.34 16.71 -21.11
C ALA A 378 0.98 16.60 -21.79
N LEU A 379 0.75 15.55 -22.59
CA LEU A 379 -0.56 15.30 -23.19
C LEU A 379 -1.65 15.15 -22.13
N ARG A 380 -1.40 14.45 -21.01
CA ARG A 380 -2.36 14.36 -19.91
C ARG A 380 -2.63 15.73 -19.29
N PHE A 381 -1.57 16.53 -19.13
CA PHE A 381 -1.67 17.88 -18.53
C PHE A 381 -2.40 18.89 -19.41
N GLU A 382 -2.50 18.68 -20.71
CA GLU A 382 -3.35 19.50 -21.60
C GLU A 382 -4.86 19.42 -21.24
N TYR A 383 -5.25 18.33 -20.55
CA TYR A 383 -6.61 18.12 -20.07
C TYR A 383 -6.79 18.48 -18.57
N VAL A 384 -5.75 19.00 -17.93
CA VAL A 384 -5.78 19.41 -16.53
C VAL A 384 -5.83 20.95 -16.47
N ASP A 385 -6.91 21.47 -15.91
CA ASP A 385 -7.00 22.90 -15.64
C ASP A 385 -6.24 23.24 -14.35
N LEU A 386 -5.03 23.75 -14.48
CA LEU A 386 -4.20 24.23 -13.37
C LEU A 386 -4.30 25.74 -13.11
N GLY A 387 -5.17 26.45 -13.84
CA GLY A 387 -5.23 27.92 -13.80
C GLY A 387 -3.94 28.53 -14.34
N ASP A 388 -3.33 29.44 -13.58
CA ASP A 388 -2.11 30.17 -13.98
C ASP A 388 -0.79 29.44 -13.65
N ILE A 389 -0.82 28.21 -13.16
CA ILE A 389 0.39 27.46 -12.83
C ILE A 389 1.08 26.98 -14.13
N PRO A 390 2.30 27.47 -14.43
CA PRO A 390 3.00 27.07 -15.66
C PRO A 390 3.44 25.61 -15.61
N VAL A 391 3.28 24.91 -16.74
CA VAL A 391 3.74 23.54 -16.95
C VAL A 391 4.87 23.56 -17.94
N VAL A 392 6.02 22.99 -17.56
CA VAL A 392 7.23 22.91 -18.39
C VAL A 392 7.54 21.44 -18.66
N THR A 393 7.77 21.09 -19.90
CA THR A 393 8.15 19.73 -20.30
C THR A 393 9.65 19.70 -20.64
N GLU A 394 10.45 19.00 -19.83
CA GLU A 394 11.87 18.77 -20.03
C GLU A 394 12.19 17.27 -19.88
N PRO A 395 12.25 16.52 -20.98
CA PRO A 395 12.52 15.08 -20.97
C PRO A 395 13.92 14.72 -20.46
N ASP A 396 14.89 15.59 -20.68
CA ASP A 396 16.28 15.38 -20.28
C ASP A 396 16.44 15.58 -18.78
N LEU A 397 16.81 14.51 -18.07
CA LEU A 397 16.96 14.51 -16.62
C LEU A 397 18.10 15.41 -16.10
N ASP A 398 19.15 15.63 -16.91
CA ASP A 398 20.27 16.50 -16.51
C ASP A 398 19.88 17.97 -16.65
N LYS A 399 19.16 18.33 -17.74
CA LYS A 399 18.60 19.69 -17.89
C LYS A 399 17.54 19.96 -16.84
N MET A 400 16.63 19.02 -16.58
CA MET A 400 15.62 19.13 -15.52
C MET A 400 16.31 19.37 -14.17
N SER A 401 17.36 18.62 -13.84
CA SER A 401 18.11 18.80 -12.59
C SER A 401 18.78 20.18 -12.51
N ALA A 402 19.29 20.71 -13.62
CA ALA A 402 19.84 22.08 -13.66
C ALA A 402 18.74 23.13 -13.38
N MET A 403 17.54 22.95 -13.93
CA MET A 403 16.40 23.84 -13.63
C MET A 403 16.02 23.83 -12.14
N LEU A 404 16.15 22.68 -11.44
CA LEU A 404 15.90 22.60 -10.01
C LEU A 404 16.95 23.35 -9.17
N ALA A 405 18.14 23.55 -9.70
CA ALA A 405 19.22 24.28 -9.04
C ALA A 405 19.12 25.81 -9.22
N GLU A 406 18.23 26.31 -10.10
CA GLU A 406 18.01 27.74 -10.26
C GLU A 406 17.32 28.35 -9.05
N GLU A 407 17.66 29.58 -8.67
CA GLU A 407 17.11 30.29 -7.50
C GLU A 407 15.56 30.39 -7.56
N LYS A 408 15.00 30.59 -8.76
CA LYS A 408 13.55 30.68 -8.98
C LYS A 408 12.78 29.39 -8.65
N ALA A 409 13.44 28.24 -8.60
CA ALA A 409 12.78 26.96 -8.29
C ALA A 409 12.21 26.96 -6.87
N GLY A 410 12.92 27.54 -5.89
CA GLY A 410 12.51 27.56 -4.48
C GLY A 410 12.44 26.15 -3.86
N PRO A 411 11.59 25.91 -2.87
CA PRO A 411 11.32 24.58 -2.34
C PRO A 411 10.81 23.64 -3.44
N ILE A 412 11.31 22.39 -3.41
CA ILE A 412 11.06 21.42 -4.50
C ILE A 412 10.35 20.19 -3.95
N PHE A 413 9.30 19.76 -4.64
CA PHE A 413 8.71 18.43 -4.45
C PHE A 413 8.92 17.61 -5.72
N ALA A 414 9.53 16.44 -5.58
CA ALA A 414 9.70 15.51 -6.70
C ALA A 414 8.82 14.27 -6.48
N VAL A 415 7.93 13.99 -7.42
CA VAL A 415 7.07 12.81 -7.39
C VAL A 415 7.49 11.85 -8.49
N THR A 416 7.81 10.63 -8.13
CA THR A 416 8.21 9.59 -9.07
C THR A 416 7.92 8.20 -8.53
N CYS A 417 8.15 7.16 -9.33
CA CYS A 417 8.04 5.78 -8.89
C CYS A 417 9.38 5.23 -8.35
N PHE A 418 9.32 4.10 -7.63
CA PHE A 418 10.49 3.47 -7.02
C PHE A 418 11.65 3.19 -7.98
N SER A 419 11.38 2.85 -9.26
CA SER A 419 12.44 2.55 -10.21
C SER A 419 13.15 3.79 -10.73
N ASP A 420 12.51 4.94 -10.66
CA ASP A 420 13.07 6.19 -11.17
C ASP A 420 13.71 7.05 -10.06
N LYS A 421 13.54 6.64 -8.81
CA LYS A 421 14.10 7.30 -7.64
C LYS A 421 15.59 7.64 -7.79
N GLU A 422 16.41 6.66 -8.15
CA GLU A 422 17.85 6.82 -8.28
C GLU A 422 18.25 7.75 -9.44
N LYS A 423 17.36 7.94 -10.43
CA LYS A 423 17.58 8.86 -11.55
C LYS A 423 17.63 10.32 -11.10
N LEU A 424 16.81 10.69 -10.12
CA LEU A 424 16.91 12.00 -9.49
C LEU A 424 18.07 12.03 -8.47
N LEU A 425 18.14 11.05 -7.57
CA LEU A 425 19.08 11.07 -6.46
C LEU A 425 20.56 11.04 -6.90
N SER A 426 20.85 10.50 -8.07
CA SER A 426 22.19 10.56 -8.66
C SER A 426 22.59 11.93 -9.20
N ARG A 427 21.66 12.88 -9.29
CA ARG A 427 21.83 14.24 -9.87
C ARG A 427 21.73 15.35 -8.83
N VAL A 428 21.35 15.03 -7.61
CA VAL A 428 21.14 15.99 -6.52
C VAL A 428 21.90 15.54 -5.27
N LYS A 429 22.13 16.45 -4.35
CA LYS A 429 22.78 16.11 -3.06
C LYS A 429 21.71 15.53 -2.10
N VAL A 430 21.81 14.25 -1.75
CA VAL A 430 20.95 13.65 -0.73
C VAL A 430 21.34 14.20 0.65
N LEU A 431 20.36 14.69 1.41
CA LEU A 431 20.52 15.19 2.76
C LEU A 431 20.30 14.08 3.79
N LYS A 432 21.12 14.04 4.84
CA LYS A 432 20.96 13.12 5.97
C LYS A 432 19.93 13.68 6.96
N ALA A 433 19.37 12.80 7.78
CA ALA A 433 18.51 13.24 8.87
C ALA A 433 19.29 14.18 9.81
N GLY A 434 18.82 15.45 9.92
CA GLY A 434 19.47 16.50 10.71
C GLY A 434 20.23 17.55 9.91
N GLU A 435 20.40 17.38 8.57
CA GLU A 435 20.91 18.41 7.65
C GLU A 435 19.80 19.23 7.02
#